data_1ffe57b78978262c0846c0b7c6e1bfbf
#
_entry.id   1ffe57b78978262c0846c0b7c6e1bfbf
#
_cell.length_a   1.000
_cell.length_b   1.000
_cell.length_c   1.000
_cell.angle_alpha   90.00
_cell.angle_beta   90.00
_cell.angle_gamma   90.00
#
_symmetry.space_group_name_H-M   'P 1'
#
loop_
_entity.id
_entity.type
_entity.pdbx_description
1 polymer ?
#
loop_
_entity_poly.entity_id
_entity_poly.type
_entity_poly.pdbx_seq_one_letter_code
_entity_poly.pdbx_strand_id
1 'polypeptide(L)'
;MTHEYLFRKIEPFDAKKVKTINDLLSLLKNCGFQGRNLGRALDILEKMVTDKKILTVMTLSGAMVPAGMGDLICVLMEEKLIDVLVSTGANVIHDLVDVTSEIGHYIGNSNVDDNELFKFRINRIYDVFLPEENYEKAENNLLRIIKELFDTKNIIITPNELLREVGQKIEKRCILSVAARNNIPIFVPAFSDSEFALNLIKFSVREGYNFQFDILREVQDFANIIRNSEECGTIIIGGGVPRNWAQQVFPLLDQIDEMETIGYNYSVRIHTASEYDGGLSGCTVSESKSWGKYHLESKYVSVWCDATIALPFLVAGLLKRLEII
;
A
#
# COMPACT_ATOMS: atom_id res chain seq x y z
N MET A 1 -11.70 -10.27 44.95
CA MET A 1 -12.26 -10.63 43.64
C MET A 1 -11.72 -9.64 42.58
N THR A 2 -10.88 -10.11 41.67
CA THR A 2 -10.44 -9.28 40.55
C THR A 2 -11.60 -9.17 39.55
N HIS A 3 -12.07 -7.96 39.30
CA HIS A 3 -13.10 -7.70 38.32
C HIS A 3 -12.61 -8.14 36.91
N GLU A 4 -13.47 -8.70 36.09
CA GLU A 4 -13.12 -9.24 34.76
C GLU A 4 -12.38 -8.23 33.85
N TYR A 5 -12.59 -6.93 34.06
CA TYR A 5 -11.86 -5.86 33.36
C TYR A 5 -10.44 -5.60 33.87
N LEU A 6 -10.03 -6.18 35.01
CA LEU A 6 -8.75 -5.93 35.69
C LEU A 6 -7.78 -7.12 35.57
N PHE A 7 -7.85 -7.87 34.48
CA PHE A 7 -7.08 -9.11 34.30
C PHE A 7 -5.61 -8.89 33.93
N ARG A 8 -5.23 -7.72 33.40
CA ARG A 8 -3.85 -7.44 32.97
C ARG A 8 -3.36 -6.09 33.48
N LYS A 9 -2.25 -6.12 34.22
CA LYS A 9 -1.58 -4.92 34.71
C LYS A 9 -0.69 -4.31 33.64
N ILE A 10 -0.61 -2.97 33.59
CA ILE A 10 0.38 -2.26 32.80
C ILE A 10 1.78 -2.55 33.35
N GLU A 11 2.71 -2.88 32.46
CA GLU A 11 4.12 -3.01 32.79
C GLU A 11 4.83 -1.72 32.40
N PRO A 12 5.56 -1.05 33.32
CA PRO A 12 6.36 0.12 33.01
C PRO A 12 7.39 -0.21 31.92
N PHE A 13 7.55 0.69 30.95
CA PHE A 13 8.50 0.51 29.88
C PHE A 13 9.94 0.62 30.41
N ASP A 14 10.70 -0.46 30.30
CA ASP A 14 12.11 -0.49 30.70
C ASP A 14 13.02 -0.40 29.48
N ALA A 15 13.53 0.80 29.19
CA ALA A 15 14.39 1.06 28.04
C ALA A 15 15.71 0.25 28.08
N LYS A 16 16.19 -0.19 29.27
CA LYS A 16 17.41 -1.01 29.38
C LYS A 16 17.24 -2.43 28.85
N LYS A 17 16.02 -2.88 28.68
CA LYS A 17 15.69 -4.20 28.09
C LYS A 17 15.66 -4.19 26.58
N VAL A 18 15.71 -3.02 25.93
CA VAL A 18 15.66 -2.90 24.48
C VAL A 18 17.08 -3.15 23.90
N LYS A 19 17.22 -4.23 23.18
CA LYS A 19 18.44 -4.57 22.42
C LYS A 19 18.18 -4.58 20.93
N THR A 20 16.94 -4.91 20.54
CA THR A 20 16.49 -5.01 19.13
C THR A 20 15.19 -4.26 18.96
N ILE A 21 14.81 -4.01 17.70
CA ILE A 21 13.50 -3.43 17.38
C ILE A 21 12.34 -4.34 17.84
N ASN A 22 12.54 -5.65 17.81
CA ASN A 22 11.55 -6.61 18.30
C ASN A 22 11.35 -6.52 19.82
N ASP A 23 12.43 -6.30 20.59
CA ASP A 23 12.31 -6.05 22.04
C ASP A 23 11.52 -4.78 22.31
N LEU A 24 11.79 -3.71 21.56
CA LEU A 24 11.05 -2.46 21.66
C LEU A 24 9.54 -2.68 21.47
N LEU A 25 9.16 -3.30 20.35
CA LEU A 25 7.75 -3.56 20.02
C LEU A 25 7.08 -4.50 21.03
N SER A 26 7.81 -5.50 21.54
CA SER A 26 7.33 -6.43 22.56
C SER A 26 7.07 -5.74 23.91
N LEU A 27 7.93 -4.81 24.30
CA LEU A 27 7.73 -4.02 25.52
C LEU A 27 6.56 -3.03 25.36
N LEU A 28 6.45 -2.37 24.20
CA LEU A 28 5.34 -1.45 23.89
C LEU A 28 3.98 -2.14 24.01
N LYS A 29 3.87 -3.41 23.66
CA LYS A 29 2.64 -4.21 23.79
C LYS A 29 2.07 -4.25 25.20
N ASN A 30 2.91 -4.11 26.22
CA ASN A 30 2.51 -4.12 27.63
C ASN A 30 2.23 -2.72 28.22
N CYS A 31 2.44 -1.67 27.40
CA CYS A 31 2.15 -0.28 27.75
C CYS A 31 0.68 0.09 27.48
N GLY A 32 0.38 1.38 27.40
CA GLY A 32 -0.93 1.93 27.04
C GLY A 32 -0.96 2.55 25.63
N PHE A 33 -2.14 2.95 25.21
CA PHE A 33 -2.40 3.78 24.02
C PHE A 33 -1.83 3.21 22.71
N GLN A 34 -1.30 4.08 21.84
CA GLN A 34 -0.84 3.70 20.51
C GLN A 34 0.45 2.86 20.52
N GLY A 35 1.28 3.00 21.56
CA GLY A 35 2.42 2.11 21.77
C GLY A 35 1.98 0.64 21.89
N ARG A 36 0.91 0.37 22.69
CA ARG A 36 0.32 -0.98 22.78
C ARG A 36 -0.19 -1.46 21.42
N ASN A 37 -0.88 -0.59 20.69
CA ASN A 37 -1.41 -0.94 19.38
C ASN A 37 -0.29 -1.27 18.38
N LEU A 38 0.81 -0.51 18.40
CA LEU A 38 1.97 -0.79 17.56
C LEU A 38 2.59 -2.17 17.88
N GLY A 39 2.76 -2.50 19.17
CA GLY A 39 3.24 -3.82 19.57
C GLY A 39 2.29 -4.97 19.21
N ARG A 40 0.97 -4.76 19.33
CA ARG A 40 -0.05 -5.72 18.87
C ARG A 40 -0.10 -5.89 17.36
N ALA A 41 0.17 -4.82 16.62
CA ALA A 41 0.22 -4.86 15.17
C ALA A 41 1.26 -5.87 14.68
N LEU A 42 2.43 -5.92 15.32
CA LEU A 42 3.46 -6.90 14.96
C LEU A 42 2.99 -8.35 15.14
N ASP A 43 2.23 -8.66 16.21
CA ASP A 43 1.72 -10.03 16.43
C ASP A 43 0.69 -10.44 15.37
N ILE A 44 -0.16 -9.50 14.93
CA ILE A 44 -1.15 -9.76 13.88
C ILE A 44 -0.45 -9.91 12.53
N LEU A 45 0.54 -9.06 12.23
CA LEU A 45 1.34 -9.18 11.00
C LEU A 45 2.05 -10.53 10.93
N GLU A 46 2.75 -10.93 12.01
CA GLU A 46 3.41 -12.23 12.07
C GLU A 46 2.44 -13.38 11.78
N LYS A 47 1.24 -13.37 12.40
CA LYS A 47 0.22 -14.39 12.14
C LYS A 47 -0.22 -14.38 10.67
N MET A 48 -0.43 -13.21 10.08
CA MET A 48 -0.86 -13.09 8.68
C MET A 48 0.15 -13.70 7.72
N VAL A 49 1.44 -13.41 7.92
CA VAL A 49 2.48 -13.79 6.95
C VAL A 49 3.05 -15.19 7.18
N THR A 50 2.86 -15.78 8.36
CA THR A 50 3.34 -17.15 8.67
C THR A 50 2.31 -18.23 8.37
N ASP A 51 1.04 -17.91 8.36
CA ASP A 51 -0.02 -18.85 8.02
C ASP A 51 -0.32 -18.81 6.51
N LYS A 52 0.09 -19.84 5.81
CA LYS A 52 -0.06 -19.96 4.35
C LYS A 52 -1.50 -20.01 3.84
N LYS A 53 -2.48 -20.14 4.73
CA LYS A 53 -3.90 -20.08 4.41
C LYS A 53 -4.42 -18.66 4.25
N ILE A 54 -3.66 -17.67 4.75
CA ILE A 54 -4.05 -16.28 4.76
C ILE A 54 -3.46 -15.56 3.55
N LEU A 55 -4.34 -15.11 2.66
CA LEU A 55 -3.98 -14.17 1.60
C LEU A 55 -3.77 -12.79 2.21
N THR A 56 -2.59 -12.22 2.07
CA THR A 56 -2.25 -10.89 2.62
C THR A 56 -2.34 -9.80 1.55
N VAL A 57 -3.34 -8.93 1.70
CA VAL A 57 -3.55 -7.77 0.83
C VAL A 57 -3.00 -6.51 1.49
N MET A 58 -2.06 -5.83 0.85
CA MET A 58 -1.60 -4.52 1.30
C MET A 58 -2.33 -3.41 0.54
N THR A 59 -2.87 -2.43 1.26
CA THR A 59 -3.43 -1.22 0.66
C THR A 59 -2.57 -0.01 1.02
N LEU A 60 -2.11 0.71 0.01
CA LEU A 60 -1.12 1.79 0.12
C LEU A 60 -1.70 3.10 -0.39
N SER A 61 -2.02 4.01 0.52
CA SER A 61 -2.48 5.36 0.24
C SER A 61 -1.42 6.39 0.61
N GLY A 62 -1.57 7.60 0.11
CA GLY A 62 -0.63 8.69 0.36
C GLY A 62 0.63 8.59 -0.50
N ALA A 63 1.60 9.44 -0.19
CA ALA A 63 2.85 9.61 -0.94
C ALA A 63 4.00 8.82 -0.29
N MET A 64 3.85 7.50 -0.15
CA MET A 64 4.81 6.67 0.58
C MET A 64 6.13 6.48 -0.16
N VAL A 65 6.10 6.40 -1.49
CA VAL A 65 7.33 6.32 -2.29
C VAL A 65 8.14 7.61 -2.19
N PRO A 66 7.58 8.81 -2.41
CA PRO A 66 8.29 10.07 -2.16
C PRO A 66 8.84 10.19 -0.74
N ALA A 67 8.16 9.63 0.24
CA ALA A 67 8.63 9.61 1.64
C ALA A 67 9.75 8.59 1.91
N GLY A 68 10.27 7.91 0.88
CA GLY A 68 11.36 6.94 1.00
C GLY A 68 10.95 5.54 1.46
N MET A 69 9.64 5.21 1.43
CA MET A 69 9.14 3.91 1.89
C MET A 69 9.07 2.85 0.76
N GLY A 70 9.47 3.17 -0.46
CA GLY A 70 9.40 2.26 -1.61
C GLY A 70 10.14 0.95 -1.39
N ASP A 71 11.34 1.01 -0.84
CA ASP A 71 12.15 -0.18 -0.53
C ASP A 71 11.52 -1.12 0.49
N LEU A 72 10.79 -0.59 1.48
CA LEU A 72 10.05 -1.43 2.44
C LEU A 72 8.96 -2.25 1.74
N ILE A 73 8.28 -1.63 0.76
CA ILE A 73 7.27 -2.34 -0.03
C ILE A 73 7.91 -3.42 -0.88
N CYS A 74 9.07 -3.13 -1.51
CA CYS A 74 9.83 -4.11 -2.26
C CYS A 74 10.24 -5.31 -1.39
N VAL A 75 10.76 -5.08 -0.20
CA VAL A 75 11.14 -6.15 0.74
C VAL A 75 9.94 -7.02 1.10
N LEU A 76 8.78 -6.43 1.41
CA LEU A 76 7.56 -7.19 1.71
C LEU A 76 7.15 -8.11 0.56
N MET A 77 7.36 -7.69 -0.68
CA MET A 77 7.07 -8.50 -1.87
C MET A 77 8.13 -9.58 -2.13
N GLU A 78 9.41 -9.24 -1.98
CA GLU A 78 10.54 -10.17 -2.19
C GLU A 78 10.50 -11.33 -1.21
N GLU A 79 10.18 -11.03 0.06
CA GLU A 79 10.06 -12.02 1.12
C GLU A 79 8.66 -12.72 1.15
N LYS A 80 7.80 -12.40 0.17
CA LYS A 80 6.44 -12.97 0.05
C LYS A 80 5.58 -12.77 1.31
N LEU A 81 5.71 -11.59 1.90
CA LEU A 81 4.93 -11.19 3.08
C LEU A 81 3.63 -10.47 2.70
N ILE A 82 3.46 -10.16 1.41
CA ILE A 82 2.21 -9.70 0.81
C ILE A 82 1.98 -10.42 -0.52
N ASP A 83 0.73 -10.71 -0.83
CA ASP A 83 0.32 -11.42 -2.03
C ASP A 83 -0.30 -10.49 -3.08
N VAL A 84 -0.85 -9.36 -2.63
CA VAL A 84 -1.52 -8.36 -3.47
C VAL A 84 -1.20 -6.97 -2.96
N LEU A 85 -0.92 -6.04 -3.88
CA LEU A 85 -0.79 -4.61 -3.60
C LEU A 85 -1.94 -3.84 -4.25
N VAL A 86 -2.69 -3.06 -3.46
CA VAL A 86 -3.67 -2.09 -3.96
C VAL A 86 -3.18 -0.69 -3.61
N SER A 87 -2.84 0.11 -4.61
CA SER A 87 -2.12 1.38 -4.41
C SER A 87 -2.81 2.57 -5.07
N THR A 88 -2.34 3.77 -4.74
CA THR A 88 -2.57 4.96 -5.55
C THR A 88 -1.63 4.98 -6.74
N GLY A 89 -2.07 5.56 -7.86
CA GLY A 89 -1.22 5.74 -9.03
C GLY A 89 -0.03 6.66 -8.79
N ALA A 90 -0.12 7.55 -7.80
CA ALA A 90 0.99 8.39 -7.37
C ALA A 90 2.21 7.55 -6.91
N ASN A 91 2.02 6.53 -6.07
CA ASN A 91 3.13 5.67 -5.66
C ASN A 91 3.80 4.97 -6.85
N VAL A 92 3.00 4.55 -7.83
CA VAL A 92 3.51 3.85 -9.03
C VAL A 92 4.36 4.78 -9.91
N ILE A 93 3.93 6.02 -10.15
CA ILE A 93 4.70 6.95 -10.98
C ILE A 93 5.96 7.44 -10.26
N HIS A 94 5.88 7.71 -8.96
CA HIS A 94 7.05 8.10 -8.19
C HIS A 94 8.09 6.98 -8.11
N ASP A 95 7.68 5.73 -8.05
CA ASP A 95 8.56 4.56 -8.15
C ASP A 95 9.30 4.54 -9.51
N LEU A 96 8.59 4.83 -10.60
CA LEU A 96 9.19 4.95 -11.92
C LEU A 96 10.16 6.13 -12.03
N VAL A 97 9.86 7.27 -11.40
CA VAL A 97 10.75 8.42 -11.31
C VAL A 97 12.07 8.05 -10.62
N ASP A 98 12.00 7.34 -9.49
CA ASP A 98 13.20 6.95 -8.72
C ASP A 98 14.14 6.04 -9.51
N VAL A 99 13.61 5.15 -10.34
CA VAL A 99 14.46 4.24 -11.12
C VAL A 99 14.95 4.82 -12.44
N THR A 100 14.31 5.87 -12.94
CA THR A 100 14.70 6.52 -14.22
C THR A 100 15.63 7.71 -14.02
N SER A 101 15.71 8.24 -12.82
CA SER A 101 16.56 9.38 -12.45
C SER A 101 17.75 8.92 -11.60
N GLU A 102 18.83 9.68 -11.62
CA GLU A 102 19.98 9.42 -10.74
C GLU A 102 19.59 9.71 -9.27
N ILE A 103 18.88 10.82 -9.06
CA ILE A 103 18.22 11.17 -7.79
C ILE A 103 16.78 11.49 -8.14
N GLY A 104 15.84 10.67 -7.66
CA GLY A 104 14.41 10.87 -7.91
C GLY A 104 13.85 12.02 -7.09
N HIS A 105 13.90 11.88 -5.78
CA HIS A 105 13.37 12.84 -4.80
C HIS A 105 14.47 13.44 -3.95
N TYR A 106 14.25 14.65 -3.46
CA TYR A 106 15.18 15.40 -2.62
C TYR A 106 14.57 15.74 -1.27
N ILE A 107 15.36 15.75 -0.21
CA ILE A 107 14.96 16.31 1.08
C ILE A 107 14.74 17.80 0.89
N GLY A 108 13.53 18.24 1.16
CA GLY A 108 13.09 19.63 1.02
C GLY A 108 12.77 20.28 2.37
N ASN A 109 11.91 21.27 2.31
CA ASN A 109 11.43 22.02 3.47
C ASN A 109 9.95 22.42 3.24
N SER A 110 9.11 22.23 4.24
CA SER A 110 7.70 22.64 4.19
C SER A 110 7.49 24.15 4.29
N ASN A 111 8.49 24.92 4.75
CA ASN A 111 8.45 26.37 4.92
C ASN A 111 9.22 27.09 3.80
N VAL A 112 8.80 26.90 2.55
CA VAL A 112 9.39 27.52 1.36
C VAL A 112 8.32 28.32 0.61
N ASP A 113 8.73 29.23 -0.26
CA ASP A 113 7.82 29.92 -1.18
C ASP A 113 7.51 29.01 -2.39
N ASP A 114 6.30 28.47 -2.43
CA ASP A 114 5.84 27.62 -3.54
C ASP A 114 5.81 28.36 -4.89
N ASN A 115 5.72 29.68 -4.92
CA ASN A 115 5.82 30.45 -6.16
C ASN A 115 7.25 30.45 -6.70
N GLU A 116 8.26 30.43 -5.83
CA GLU A 116 9.65 30.26 -6.26
C GLU A 116 9.88 28.84 -6.80
N LEU A 117 9.41 27.81 -6.08
CA LEU A 117 9.49 26.42 -6.55
C LEU A 117 8.86 26.26 -7.94
N PHE A 118 7.68 26.84 -8.16
CA PHE A 118 7.01 26.83 -9.46
C PHE A 118 7.86 27.46 -10.58
N LYS A 119 8.51 28.60 -10.31
CA LYS A 119 9.41 29.25 -11.30
C LYS A 119 10.63 28.39 -11.64
N PHE A 120 11.13 27.63 -10.67
CA PHE A 120 12.25 26.71 -10.85
C PHE A 120 11.82 25.32 -11.36
N ARG A 121 10.51 25.10 -11.60
CA ARG A 121 9.95 23.82 -12.02
C ARG A 121 10.31 22.71 -11.01
N ILE A 122 10.10 22.98 -9.73
CA ILE A 122 10.27 22.02 -8.64
C ILE A 122 8.91 21.78 -8.00
N ASN A 123 8.47 20.56 -7.97
CA ASN A 123 7.27 20.12 -7.29
C ASN A 123 7.57 19.83 -5.82
N ARG A 124 6.63 20.11 -4.93
CA ARG A 124 6.75 19.86 -3.49
C ARG A 124 5.68 18.89 -3.01
N ILE A 125 6.11 17.87 -2.28
CA ILE A 125 5.25 16.91 -1.60
C ILE A 125 5.59 17.04 -0.11
N TYR A 126 4.89 17.92 0.60
CA TYR A 126 5.13 18.35 1.98
C TYR A 126 6.57 18.89 2.16
N ASP A 127 7.53 18.07 2.62
CA ASP A 127 8.94 18.45 2.81
C ASP A 127 9.89 17.68 1.87
N VAL A 128 9.35 17.13 0.79
CA VAL A 128 10.10 16.46 -0.28
C VAL A 128 9.99 17.26 -1.56
N PHE A 129 11.09 17.40 -2.28
CA PHE A 129 11.15 18.12 -3.56
C PHE A 129 11.37 17.14 -4.72
N LEU A 130 10.75 17.46 -5.84
CA LEU A 130 10.88 16.70 -7.07
C LEU A 130 11.00 17.64 -8.28
N PRO A 131 12.17 17.72 -8.95
CA PRO A 131 12.31 18.46 -10.19
C PRO A 131 11.40 17.92 -11.29
N GLU A 132 10.75 18.80 -12.03
CA GLU A 132 9.84 18.45 -13.15
C GLU A 132 10.55 17.60 -14.21
N GLU A 133 11.84 17.86 -14.47
CA GLU A 133 12.63 17.07 -15.42
C GLU A 133 12.69 15.57 -15.09
N ASN A 134 12.53 15.19 -13.82
CA ASN A 134 12.52 13.78 -13.41
C ASN A 134 11.22 13.09 -13.84
N TYR A 135 10.09 13.81 -13.84
CA TYR A 135 8.87 13.31 -14.49
C TYR A 135 9.05 13.16 -16.00
N GLU A 136 9.70 14.11 -16.66
CA GLU A 136 9.98 14.02 -18.11
C GLU A 136 10.86 12.80 -18.44
N LYS A 137 11.84 12.47 -17.60
CA LYS A 137 12.66 11.25 -17.74
C LYS A 137 11.80 9.98 -17.59
N ALA A 138 10.93 9.96 -16.57
CA ALA A 138 10.01 8.84 -16.35
C ALA A 138 9.01 8.68 -17.50
N GLU A 139 8.44 9.78 -18.02
CA GLU A 139 7.57 9.80 -19.19
C GLU A 139 8.28 9.18 -20.43
N ASN A 140 9.49 9.64 -20.74
CA ASN A 140 10.26 9.15 -21.87
C ASN A 140 10.59 7.66 -21.76
N ASN A 141 10.95 7.19 -20.54
CA ASN A 141 11.19 5.77 -20.30
C ASN A 141 9.91 4.94 -20.46
N LEU A 142 8.79 5.43 -19.92
CA LEU A 142 7.50 4.76 -20.07
C LEU A 142 7.09 4.66 -21.55
N LEU A 143 7.24 5.75 -22.31
CA LEU A 143 6.94 5.73 -23.76
C LEU A 143 7.81 4.71 -24.51
N ARG A 144 9.10 4.62 -24.18
CA ARG A 144 10.01 3.60 -24.76
C ARG A 144 9.50 2.20 -24.45
N ILE A 145 9.15 1.92 -23.19
CA ILE A 145 8.60 0.63 -22.77
C ILE A 145 7.29 0.31 -23.51
N ILE A 146 6.36 1.25 -23.61
CA ILE A 146 5.10 1.06 -24.33
C ILE A 146 5.33 0.70 -25.80
N LYS A 147 6.29 1.37 -26.47
CA LYS A 147 6.66 1.05 -27.85
C LYS A 147 7.28 -0.35 -28.00
N GLU A 148 7.97 -0.84 -27.00
CA GLU A 148 8.53 -2.19 -27.00
C GLU A 148 7.49 -3.28 -26.69
N LEU A 149 6.45 -2.95 -25.92
CA LEU A 149 5.42 -3.90 -25.52
C LEU A 149 4.34 -4.11 -26.58
N PHE A 150 4.01 -3.07 -27.34
CA PHE A 150 2.84 -3.07 -28.20
C PHE A 150 3.17 -2.71 -29.66
N ASP A 151 3.04 -3.68 -30.55
CA ASP A 151 3.15 -3.47 -32.00
C ASP A 151 1.97 -2.67 -32.58
N THR A 152 0.83 -2.67 -31.90
CA THR A 152 -0.37 -1.92 -32.26
C THR A 152 -0.57 -0.71 -31.34
N LYS A 153 -1.18 0.34 -31.90
CA LYS A 153 -1.53 1.53 -31.12
C LYS A 153 -2.92 1.46 -30.48
N ASN A 154 -3.74 0.48 -30.80
CA ASN A 154 -5.02 0.21 -30.15
C ASN A 154 -4.82 -0.86 -29.09
N ILE A 155 -4.88 -0.47 -27.84
CA ILE A 155 -4.54 -1.30 -26.68
C ILE A 155 -5.78 -1.42 -25.80
N ILE A 156 -6.26 -2.65 -25.60
CA ILE A 156 -7.34 -2.97 -24.65
C ILE A 156 -6.73 -3.82 -23.56
N ILE A 157 -6.70 -3.31 -22.33
CA ILE A 157 -5.94 -3.92 -21.21
C ILE A 157 -6.53 -3.47 -19.87
N THR A 158 -6.30 -4.22 -18.79
CA THR A 158 -6.55 -3.69 -17.44
C THR A 158 -5.36 -2.87 -16.94
N PRO A 159 -5.56 -1.93 -16.00
CA PRO A 159 -4.45 -1.24 -15.34
C PRO A 159 -3.42 -2.20 -14.74
N ASN A 160 -3.85 -3.23 -14.02
CA ASN A 160 -2.98 -4.24 -13.41
C ASN A 160 -2.13 -4.98 -14.47
N GLU A 161 -2.72 -5.40 -15.58
CA GLU A 161 -1.97 -6.04 -16.68
C GLU A 161 -0.92 -5.10 -17.24
N LEU A 162 -1.27 -3.83 -17.52
CA LEU A 162 -0.32 -2.84 -18.02
C LEU A 162 0.84 -2.63 -17.04
N LEU A 163 0.56 -2.48 -15.75
CA LEU A 163 1.59 -2.29 -14.73
C LEU A 163 2.53 -3.50 -14.64
N ARG A 164 2.00 -4.71 -14.76
CA ARG A 164 2.79 -5.95 -14.80
C ARG A 164 3.71 -5.98 -16.03
N GLU A 165 3.17 -5.71 -17.22
CA GLU A 165 3.94 -5.71 -18.48
C GLU A 165 5.06 -4.64 -18.44
N VAL A 166 4.75 -3.44 -17.93
CA VAL A 166 5.75 -2.38 -17.72
C VAL A 166 6.80 -2.83 -16.71
N GLY A 167 6.39 -3.41 -15.57
CA GLY A 167 7.29 -3.91 -14.53
C GLY A 167 8.28 -4.96 -15.03
N GLN A 168 7.87 -5.84 -15.96
CA GLN A 168 8.74 -6.85 -16.60
C GLN A 168 9.86 -6.22 -17.45
N LYS A 169 9.68 -5.00 -17.93
CA LYS A 169 10.67 -4.28 -18.74
C LYS A 169 11.63 -3.42 -17.93
N ILE A 170 11.40 -3.27 -16.64
CA ILE A 170 12.25 -2.50 -15.74
C ILE A 170 13.30 -3.42 -15.12
N GLU A 171 14.57 -3.18 -15.43
CA GLU A 171 15.70 -3.97 -14.90
C GLU A 171 16.01 -3.61 -13.45
N LYS A 172 15.97 -2.32 -13.12
CA LYS A 172 16.26 -1.83 -11.77
C LYS A 172 15.22 -2.31 -10.76
N ARG A 173 15.64 -2.49 -9.53
CA ARG A 173 14.75 -2.87 -8.41
C ARG A 173 13.83 -1.71 -8.06
N CYS A 174 12.53 -1.93 -8.12
CA CYS A 174 11.46 -1.01 -7.76
C CYS A 174 10.16 -1.79 -7.54
N ILE A 175 9.11 -1.14 -7.04
CA ILE A 175 7.82 -1.78 -6.77
C ILE A 175 7.28 -2.52 -7.99
N LEU A 176 7.26 -1.86 -9.17
CA LEU A 176 6.76 -2.47 -10.40
C LEU A 176 7.57 -3.71 -10.82
N SER A 177 8.90 -3.60 -10.84
CA SER A 177 9.76 -4.71 -11.28
C SER A 177 9.77 -5.87 -10.29
N VAL A 178 9.76 -5.58 -8.99
CA VAL A 178 9.72 -6.61 -7.93
C VAL A 178 8.38 -7.32 -7.94
N ALA A 179 7.26 -6.60 -8.05
CA ALA A 179 5.94 -7.18 -8.16
C ALA A 179 5.82 -8.11 -9.38
N ALA A 180 6.27 -7.64 -10.56
CA ALA A 180 6.24 -8.43 -11.79
C ALA A 180 7.07 -9.72 -11.68
N ARG A 181 8.29 -9.66 -11.09
CA ARG A 181 9.16 -10.84 -10.90
C ARG A 181 8.60 -11.84 -9.90
N ASN A 182 7.85 -11.38 -8.90
CA ASN A 182 7.26 -12.24 -7.87
C ASN A 182 5.80 -12.62 -8.16
N ASN A 183 5.24 -12.22 -9.31
CA ASN A 183 3.84 -12.43 -9.69
C ASN A 183 2.84 -11.85 -8.68
N ILE A 184 3.15 -10.72 -8.09
CA ILE A 184 2.27 -9.99 -7.18
C ILE A 184 1.48 -8.96 -7.99
N PRO A 185 0.15 -9.07 -8.09
CA PRO A 185 -0.65 -8.10 -8.83
C PRO A 185 -0.68 -6.75 -8.09
N ILE A 186 -0.62 -5.67 -8.89
CA ILE A 186 -0.77 -4.29 -8.40
C ILE A 186 -2.06 -3.72 -8.99
N PHE A 187 -3.02 -3.42 -8.12
CA PHE A 187 -4.26 -2.76 -8.50
C PHE A 187 -4.21 -1.26 -8.18
N VAL A 188 -4.66 -0.45 -9.12
CA VAL A 188 -4.74 1.01 -8.96
C VAL A 188 -6.16 1.48 -9.30
N PRO A 189 -7.11 1.41 -8.34
CA PRO A 189 -8.54 1.64 -8.62
C PRO A 189 -8.86 3.02 -9.18
N ALA A 190 -8.12 4.06 -8.78
CA ALA A 190 -8.23 5.41 -9.32
C ALA A 190 -7.09 5.67 -10.32
N PHE A 191 -6.90 4.80 -11.29
CA PHE A 191 -5.77 4.84 -12.22
C PHE A 191 -5.65 6.16 -12.97
N SER A 192 -6.77 6.76 -13.36
CA SER A 192 -6.80 8.05 -14.06
C SER A 192 -6.35 9.24 -13.19
N ASP A 193 -6.34 9.09 -11.86
CA ASP A 193 -5.80 10.08 -10.92
C ASP A 193 -4.30 9.82 -10.66
N SER A 194 -3.51 9.85 -11.74
CA SER A 194 -2.06 9.68 -11.65
C SER A 194 -1.33 10.24 -12.86
N GLU A 195 -0.12 10.74 -12.66
CA GLU A 195 0.75 11.18 -13.75
C GLU A 195 1.08 10.02 -14.71
N PHE A 196 1.04 8.77 -14.24
CA PHE A 196 1.16 7.60 -15.12
C PHE A 196 0.07 7.61 -16.20
N ALA A 197 -1.19 7.77 -15.82
CA ALA A 197 -2.32 7.85 -16.75
C ALA A 197 -2.27 9.11 -17.62
N LEU A 198 -1.85 10.25 -17.06
CA LEU A 198 -1.68 11.50 -17.82
C LEU A 198 -0.62 11.34 -18.91
N ASN A 199 0.46 10.59 -18.65
CA ASN A 199 1.45 10.26 -19.68
C ASN A 199 0.85 9.43 -20.81
N LEU A 200 -0.04 8.48 -20.52
CA LEU A 200 -0.74 7.73 -21.57
C LEU A 200 -1.64 8.64 -22.43
N ILE A 201 -2.26 9.67 -21.86
CA ILE A 201 -3.00 10.69 -22.63
C ILE A 201 -2.05 11.48 -23.52
N LYS A 202 -0.88 11.90 -23.03
CA LYS A 202 0.15 12.56 -23.85
C LYS A 202 0.58 11.67 -25.01
N PHE A 203 0.74 10.36 -24.79
CA PHE A 203 1.07 9.39 -25.85
C PHE A 203 -0.06 9.24 -26.86
N SER A 204 -1.32 9.25 -26.39
CA SER A 204 -2.47 9.25 -27.31
C SER A 204 -2.45 10.46 -28.25
N VAL A 205 -2.21 11.65 -27.71
CA VAL A 205 -2.22 12.89 -28.50
C VAL A 205 -0.99 13.01 -29.43
N ARG A 206 0.20 12.69 -28.93
CA ARG A 206 1.46 12.92 -29.64
C ARG A 206 1.85 11.78 -30.56
N GLU A 207 1.56 10.54 -30.18
CA GLU A 207 2.06 9.34 -30.83
C GLU A 207 0.93 8.50 -31.45
N GLY A 208 -0.33 8.86 -31.22
CA GLY A 208 -1.52 8.20 -31.77
C GLY A 208 -1.87 6.87 -31.10
N TYR A 209 -1.45 6.64 -29.87
CA TYR A 209 -1.91 5.50 -29.07
C TYR A 209 -3.36 5.69 -28.63
N ASN A 210 -4.11 4.59 -28.54
CA ASN A 210 -5.48 4.55 -28.06
C ASN A 210 -5.59 3.47 -26.97
N PHE A 211 -5.65 3.88 -25.71
CA PHE A 211 -5.77 2.99 -24.56
C PHE A 211 -7.23 2.88 -24.15
N GLN A 212 -7.72 1.66 -24.02
CA GLN A 212 -9.02 1.32 -23.45
C GLN A 212 -8.80 0.42 -22.24
N PHE A 213 -9.19 0.91 -21.05
CA PHE A 213 -9.02 0.17 -19.81
C PHE A 213 -10.29 -0.55 -19.39
N ASP A 214 -10.22 -1.87 -19.25
CA ASP A 214 -11.30 -2.69 -18.68
C ASP A 214 -11.22 -2.71 -17.15
N ILE A 215 -11.78 -1.66 -16.54
CA ILE A 215 -11.79 -1.49 -15.09
C ILE A 215 -12.73 -2.47 -14.38
N LEU A 216 -13.77 -2.99 -15.05
CA LEU A 216 -14.67 -3.98 -14.47
C LEU A 216 -14.02 -5.37 -14.43
N ARG A 217 -13.26 -5.73 -15.48
CA ARG A 217 -12.46 -6.96 -15.46
C ARG A 217 -11.42 -6.91 -14.33
N GLU A 218 -10.82 -5.76 -14.06
CA GLU A 218 -9.88 -5.60 -12.94
C GLU A 218 -10.53 -5.94 -11.58
N VAL A 219 -11.80 -5.53 -11.37
CA VAL A 219 -12.57 -5.90 -10.16
C VAL A 219 -12.81 -7.41 -10.12
N GLN A 220 -13.16 -8.04 -11.25
CA GLN A 220 -13.37 -9.48 -11.34
C GLN A 220 -12.09 -10.27 -11.06
N ASP A 221 -10.95 -9.80 -11.57
CA ASP A 221 -9.64 -10.43 -11.34
C ASP A 221 -9.29 -10.41 -9.85
N PHE A 222 -9.49 -9.30 -9.17
CA PHE A 222 -9.28 -9.21 -7.72
C PHE A 222 -10.29 -10.09 -6.95
N ALA A 223 -11.57 -10.08 -7.35
CA ALA A 223 -12.60 -10.92 -6.75
C ALA A 223 -12.25 -12.43 -6.87
N ASN A 224 -11.69 -12.85 -8.00
CA ASN A 224 -11.24 -14.22 -8.19
C ASN A 224 -10.06 -14.61 -7.28
N ILE A 225 -9.13 -13.66 -7.02
CA ILE A 225 -8.04 -13.89 -6.07
C ILE A 225 -8.61 -14.12 -4.67
N ILE A 226 -9.53 -13.26 -4.21
CA ILE A 226 -10.17 -13.38 -2.90
C ILE A 226 -11.01 -14.67 -2.81
N ARG A 227 -11.79 -15.00 -3.83
CA ARG A 227 -12.65 -16.20 -3.86
C ARG A 227 -11.84 -17.50 -3.68
N ASN A 228 -10.62 -17.53 -4.17
CA ASN A 228 -9.74 -18.69 -4.09
C ASN A 228 -8.91 -18.77 -2.80
N SER A 229 -9.07 -17.84 -1.86
CA SER A 229 -8.37 -17.85 -0.57
C SER A 229 -9.23 -18.47 0.54
N GLU A 230 -8.59 -19.14 1.52
CA GLU A 230 -9.30 -19.67 2.70
C GLU A 230 -9.57 -18.55 3.72
N GLU A 231 -8.59 -17.72 4.01
CA GLU A 231 -8.67 -16.59 4.91
C GLU A 231 -7.98 -15.37 4.28
N CYS A 232 -8.40 -14.18 4.66
CA CYS A 232 -7.82 -12.93 4.17
C CYS A 232 -7.32 -12.05 5.31
N GLY A 233 -6.12 -11.48 5.13
CA GLY A 233 -5.55 -10.44 5.97
C GLY A 233 -5.31 -9.16 5.19
N THR A 234 -5.32 -8.02 5.87
CA THR A 234 -5.01 -6.74 5.21
C THR A 234 -4.07 -5.87 6.03
N ILE A 235 -3.08 -5.30 5.34
CA ILE A 235 -2.18 -4.26 5.84
C ILE A 235 -2.62 -2.94 5.21
N ILE A 236 -3.09 -1.99 6.00
CA ILE A 236 -3.67 -0.74 5.51
C ILE A 236 -2.78 0.43 5.91
N ILE A 237 -2.22 1.11 4.92
CA ILE A 237 -1.52 2.37 5.10
C ILE A 237 -2.45 3.51 4.67
N GLY A 238 -2.87 4.32 5.65
CA GLY A 238 -3.85 5.38 5.45
C GLY A 238 -5.29 4.89 5.35
N GLY A 239 -5.87 4.97 4.17
CA GLY A 239 -7.26 4.59 3.91
C GLY A 239 -7.68 4.92 2.49
N GLY A 240 -8.69 5.76 2.31
CA GLY A 240 -9.14 6.25 1.01
C GLY A 240 -9.55 5.17 0.02
N VAL A 241 -9.34 5.44 -1.26
CA VAL A 241 -9.77 4.58 -2.38
C VAL A 241 -9.12 3.21 -2.34
N PRO A 242 -7.78 3.05 -2.17
CA PRO A 242 -7.17 1.71 -2.16
C PRO A 242 -7.79 0.79 -1.12
N ARG A 243 -7.96 1.27 0.12
CA ARG A 243 -8.60 0.50 1.18
C ARG A 243 -10.05 0.14 0.85
N ASN A 244 -10.85 1.15 0.46
CA ASN A 244 -12.26 0.92 0.24
C ASN A 244 -12.51 -0.03 -0.94
N TRP A 245 -11.77 0.12 -2.03
CA TRP A 245 -11.88 -0.75 -3.20
C TRP A 245 -11.53 -2.20 -2.84
N ALA A 246 -10.43 -2.42 -2.13
CA ALA A 246 -10.02 -3.75 -1.68
C ALA A 246 -11.05 -4.39 -0.71
N GLN A 247 -11.80 -3.59 0.03
CA GLN A 247 -12.83 -4.08 0.93
C GLN A 247 -14.18 -4.32 0.25
N GLN A 248 -14.49 -3.60 -0.85
CA GLN A 248 -15.77 -3.71 -1.56
C GLN A 248 -15.96 -5.08 -2.24
N VAL A 249 -14.89 -5.83 -2.46
CA VAL A 249 -14.97 -7.18 -3.03
C VAL A 249 -15.80 -8.14 -2.17
N PHE A 250 -15.78 -8.00 -0.85
CA PHE A 250 -16.50 -8.91 0.04
C PHE A 250 -18.02 -8.77 -0.06
N PRO A 251 -18.63 -7.57 0.06
CA PRO A 251 -20.05 -7.43 -0.23
C PRO A 251 -20.43 -7.76 -1.68
N LEU A 252 -19.51 -7.62 -2.65
CA LEU A 252 -19.75 -8.07 -4.01
C LEU A 252 -19.86 -9.60 -4.08
N LEU A 253 -18.91 -10.34 -3.48
CA LEU A 253 -18.93 -11.81 -3.44
C LEU A 253 -20.12 -12.36 -2.65
N ASP A 254 -20.50 -11.73 -1.54
CA ASP A 254 -21.70 -12.07 -0.78
C ASP A 254 -22.96 -11.99 -1.65
N GLN A 255 -23.10 -10.93 -2.45
CA GLN A 255 -24.25 -10.74 -3.33
C GLN A 255 -24.27 -11.67 -4.56
N ILE A 256 -23.12 -12.08 -5.06
CA ILE A 256 -23.03 -12.94 -6.26
C ILE A 256 -23.04 -14.42 -5.88
N ASP A 257 -22.28 -14.80 -4.88
CA ASP A 257 -22.00 -16.21 -4.56
C ASP A 257 -22.82 -16.69 -3.35
N GLU A 258 -23.63 -15.82 -2.73
CA GLU A 258 -24.37 -16.07 -1.48
C GLU A 258 -23.45 -16.63 -0.37
N MET A 259 -22.18 -16.15 -0.37
CA MET A 259 -21.16 -16.60 0.56
C MET A 259 -21.35 -15.93 1.93
N GLU A 260 -21.96 -16.63 2.86
CA GLU A 260 -22.01 -16.16 4.26
C GLU A 260 -20.58 -16.08 4.84
N THR A 261 -20.35 -15.05 5.64
CA THR A 261 -19.15 -14.91 6.49
C THR A 261 -17.81 -14.65 5.78
N ILE A 262 -17.80 -14.10 4.58
CA ILE A 262 -16.57 -13.56 4.02
C ILE A 262 -16.28 -12.18 4.60
N GLY A 263 -15.04 -11.77 4.49
CA GLY A 263 -14.51 -10.50 5.03
C GLY A 263 -13.11 -10.73 5.55
N TYR A 264 -12.34 -9.67 5.73
CA TYR A 264 -11.00 -9.81 6.27
C TYR A 264 -11.00 -10.40 7.68
N ASN A 265 -10.26 -11.49 7.87
CA ASN A 265 -10.07 -12.17 9.16
C ASN A 265 -9.04 -11.44 10.04
N TYR A 266 -8.06 -10.80 9.41
CA TYR A 266 -6.99 -10.07 10.07
C TYR A 266 -6.81 -8.67 9.46
N SER A 267 -6.48 -7.69 10.31
CA SER A 267 -6.18 -6.35 9.81
C SER A 267 -5.20 -5.60 10.72
N VAL A 268 -4.20 -5.01 10.10
CA VAL A 268 -3.34 -4.00 10.70
C VAL A 268 -3.50 -2.72 9.90
N ARG A 269 -3.89 -1.64 10.56
CA ARG A 269 -4.06 -0.33 9.93
C ARG A 269 -3.18 0.72 10.61
N ILE A 270 -2.49 1.52 9.79
CA ILE A 270 -1.69 2.66 10.23
C ILE A 270 -2.29 3.92 9.59
N HIS A 271 -2.74 4.87 10.39
CA HIS A 271 -3.36 6.11 9.88
C HIS A 271 -3.41 7.22 10.93
N THR A 272 -3.68 8.44 10.47
CA THR A 272 -3.91 9.63 11.29
C THR A 272 -5.27 10.29 11.02
N ALA A 273 -6.15 9.64 10.24
CA ALA A 273 -7.42 10.20 9.82
C ALA A 273 -8.44 10.24 10.98
N SER A 274 -9.18 11.34 11.09
CA SER A 274 -10.29 11.49 12.04
C SER A 274 -11.42 10.51 11.75
N GLU A 275 -12.09 10.05 12.79
CA GLU A 275 -13.30 9.19 12.68
C GLU A 275 -14.59 10.01 12.59
N TYR A 276 -14.53 11.33 12.75
CA TYR A 276 -15.69 12.20 13.01
C TYR A 276 -16.11 13.10 11.86
N ASP A 277 -15.40 13.06 10.72
CA ASP A 277 -15.66 13.95 9.59
C ASP A 277 -16.41 13.29 8.42
N GLY A 278 -16.75 12.00 8.52
CA GLY A 278 -17.38 11.24 7.45
C GLY A 278 -16.47 10.93 6.26
N GLY A 279 -15.22 11.34 6.29
CA GLY A 279 -14.22 11.02 5.26
C GLY A 279 -13.96 9.52 5.19
N LEU A 280 -13.82 8.99 3.99
CA LEU A 280 -13.61 7.55 3.75
C LEU A 280 -12.43 6.99 4.54
N SER A 281 -11.37 7.78 4.72
CA SER A 281 -10.21 7.40 5.52
C SER A 281 -10.49 7.32 7.03
N GLY A 282 -11.55 7.95 7.53
CA GLY A 282 -11.95 7.90 8.94
C GLY A 282 -12.76 6.66 9.33
N CYS A 283 -13.42 5.99 8.38
CA CYS A 283 -14.27 4.83 8.63
C CYS A 283 -13.56 3.75 9.47
N THR A 284 -14.19 3.34 10.57
CA THR A 284 -13.64 2.36 11.52
C THR A 284 -13.79 0.92 11.03
N VAL A 285 -13.07 -0.01 11.66
CA VAL A 285 -13.30 -1.46 11.41
C VAL A 285 -14.69 -1.88 11.87
N SER A 286 -15.18 -1.33 12.98
CA SER A 286 -16.53 -1.61 13.49
C SER A 286 -17.59 -1.21 12.49
N GLU A 287 -17.51 0.01 11.93
CA GLU A 287 -18.39 0.47 10.86
C GLU A 287 -18.28 -0.42 9.61
N SER A 288 -17.05 -0.77 9.23
CA SER A 288 -16.80 -1.63 8.06
C SER A 288 -17.38 -3.04 8.20
N LYS A 289 -17.52 -3.57 9.44
CA LYS A 289 -18.21 -4.85 9.70
C LYS A 289 -19.68 -4.83 9.30
N SER A 290 -20.37 -3.70 9.50
CA SER A 290 -21.79 -3.56 9.11
C SER A 290 -22.00 -3.66 7.59
N TRP A 291 -20.93 -3.53 6.80
CA TRP A 291 -20.91 -3.67 5.35
C TRP A 291 -20.40 -5.04 4.87
N GLY A 292 -20.16 -5.99 5.75
CA GLY A 292 -19.59 -7.30 5.41
C GLY A 292 -18.11 -7.26 5.00
N LYS A 293 -17.38 -6.14 5.23
CA LYS A 293 -15.98 -5.97 4.83
C LYS A 293 -14.99 -6.72 5.71
N TYR A 294 -15.40 -7.08 6.92
CA TYR A 294 -14.62 -7.83 7.90
C TYR A 294 -15.44 -8.98 8.46
N HIS A 295 -14.77 -10.09 8.68
CA HIS A 295 -15.35 -11.21 9.41
C HIS A 295 -15.78 -10.80 10.82
N LEU A 296 -16.86 -11.37 11.35
CA LEU A 296 -17.39 -11.00 12.66
C LEU A 296 -16.37 -11.18 13.79
N GLU A 297 -15.57 -12.24 13.72
CA GLU A 297 -14.52 -12.57 14.69
C GLU A 297 -13.13 -12.06 14.27
N SER A 298 -13.07 -11.09 13.34
CA SER A 298 -11.81 -10.56 12.83
C SER A 298 -10.90 -10.03 13.94
N LYS A 299 -9.62 -10.35 13.84
CA LYS A 299 -8.56 -9.84 14.71
C LYS A 299 -7.90 -8.63 14.06
N TYR A 300 -8.03 -7.47 14.67
CA TYR A 300 -7.55 -6.24 14.08
C TYR A 300 -6.93 -5.28 15.07
N VAL A 301 -6.13 -4.37 14.57
CA VAL A 301 -5.61 -3.22 15.30
C VAL A 301 -5.49 -2.01 14.38
N SER A 302 -5.87 -0.85 14.91
CA SER A 302 -5.58 0.46 14.29
C SER A 302 -4.51 1.16 15.10
N VAL A 303 -3.44 1.58 14.42
CA VAL A 303 -2.33 2.35 14.97
C VAL A 303 -2.47 3.78 14.48
N TRP A 304 -2.79 4.69 15.39
CA TRP A 304 -2.84 6.13 15.11
C TRP A 304 -1.42 6.70 15.18
N CYS A 305 -0.76 6.69 14.06
CA CYS A 305 0.61 7.15 13.92
C CYS A 305 0.87 7.50 12.45
N ASP A 306 1.82 8.38 12.21
CA ASP A 306 2.34 8.59 10.87
C ASP A 306 2.97 7.30 10.34
N ALA A 307 2.66 6.96 9.07
CA ALA A 307 3.10 5.71 8.47
C ALA A 307 4.62 5.67 8.25
N THR A 308 5.25 6.80 8.00
CA THR A 308 6.72 6.89 7.84
C THR A 308 7.49 6.58 9.14
N ILE A 309 6.79 6.65 10.30
CA ILE A 309 7.32 6.23 11.60
C ILE A 309 6.98 4.77 11.87
N ALA A 310 5.68 4.43 11.81
CA ALA A 310 5.20 3.12 12.26
C ALA A 310 5.59 1.96 11.34
N LEU A 311 5.56 2.17 10.01
CA LEU A 311 5.82 1.11 9.03
C LEU A 311 7.26 0.57 9.10
N PRO A 312 8.34 1.41 9.15
CA PRO A 312 9.70 0.92 9.32
C PRO A 312 9.90 0.09 10.59
N PHE A 313 9.32 0.52 11.72
CA PHE A 313 9.38 -0.26 12.97
C PHE A 313 8.72 -1.63 12.84
N LEU A 314 7.53 -1.67 12.22
CA LEU A 314 6.79 -2.93 12.07
C LEU A 314 7.48 -3.88 11.08
N VAL A 315 7.95 -3.38 9.94
CA VAL A 315 8.64 -4.22 8.94
C VAL A 315 9.95 -4.75 9.50
N ALA A 316 10.81 -3.89 10.07
CA ALA A 316 12.06 -4.35 10.68
C ALA A 316 11.83 -5.34 11.83
N GLY A 317 10.82 -5.10 12.66
CA GLY A 317 10.43 -6.03 13.73
C GLY A 317 9.93 -7.37 13.20
N LEU A 318 9.18 -7.36 12.12
CA LEU A 318 8.66 -8.55 11.45
C LEU A 318 9.80 -9.38 10.83
N LEU A 319 10.67 -8.75 10.05
CA LEU A 319 11.84 -9.41 9.45
C LEU A 319 12.72 -10.07 10.52
N LYS A 320 12.92 -9.38 11.64
CA LYS A 320 13.67 -9.93 12.78
C LYS A 320 12.99 -11.14 13.42
N ARG A 321 11.64 -11.12 13.57
CA ARG A 321 10.88 -12.27 14.10
C ARG A 321 10.90 -13.47 13.17
N LEU A 322 10.91 -13.23 11.88
CA LEU A 322 10.96 -14.27 10.86
C LEU A 322 12.39 -14.76 10.58
N GLU A 323 13.39 -14.27 11.32
CA GLU A 323 14.80 -14.60 11.17
C GLU A 323 15.35 -14.33 9.73
N ILE A 324 14.79 -13.33 9.06
CA ILE A 324 15.22 -12.89 7.74
C ILE A 324 16.46 -11.97 7.88
N ILE A 325 16.53 -11.21 8.99
CA ILE A 325 17.66 -10.33 9.33
C ILE A 325 18.17 -10.56 10.75
#